data_1af9df308ef3f10e2426dda96507c370
#
_entry.id   1af9df308ef3f10e2426dda96507c370
#
_cell.length_a   1.000
_cell.length_b   1.000
_cell.length_c   1.000
_cell.angle_alpha   90.00
_cell.angle_beta   90.00
_cell.angle_gamma   90.00
#
_symmetry.space_group_name_H-M   'P 1'
#
loop_
_entity.id
_entity.type
_entity.pdbx_description
1 polymer ?
#
loop_
_entity_poly.entity_id
_entity_poly.type
_entity_poly.pdbx_seq_one_letter_code
_entity_poly.pdbx_strand_id
1 'polypeptide(L)'
;MINVRLALATLSALAISACARHAGAADDHSGHDTSPAMAAASNANRDSVRQAAGLPAGEADAKSRLGKSPRHGEWVMVKVGSDSVRAWVVYPQVSGKAPVVVVVHEIFGLTSWIRGVADQLAADGFIAIAPDLLTGKIAPNLDDSTLKAQGPALISTLDPEVVQRDLDAAAQYAMALPAAERKYGIVGFCWGGGVSFAHDAHAGTSPQFGAAVVYYGVPPKPEQLPNVHAPVLGLYGGTDARIALTVPGTDSALKALGRTYEHTIFPGAAHGFLRAQTQA
;
A
#
# COMPACT_ATOMS: atom_id res chain seq x y z
N MET A 1 6.73 5.83 -22.02
CA MET A 1 7.43 5.24 -20.86
C MET A 1 6.88 5.94 -19.63
N ILE A 2 6.12 5.23 -18.79
CA ILE A 2 5.80 5.75 -17.45
C ILE A 2 7.15 6.04 -16.80
N ASN A 3 7.32 7.24 -16.30
CA ASN A 3 8.53 7.61 -15.60
C ASN A 3 8.51 6.86 -14.26
N VAL A 4 8.97 5.60 -14.27
CA VAL A 4 9.03 4.71 -13.09
C VAL A 4 9.76 5.42 -11.94
N ARG A 5 10.73 6.30 -12.28
CA ARG A 5 11.40 7.17 -11.32
C ARG A 5 10.46 8.17 -10.66
N LEU A 6 9.42 8.64 -11.35
CA LEU A 6 8.45 9.59 -10.77
C LEU A 6 7.46 8.86 -9.85
N ALA A 7 6.97 7.67 -10.24
CA ALA A 7 6.11 6.85 -9.38
C ALA A 7 6.87 6.34 -8.14
N LEU A 8 8.13 5.94 -8.31
CA LEU A 8 9.02 5.57 -7.21
C LEU A 8 9.36 6.79 -6.32
N ALA A 9 9.54 7.99 -6.90
CA ALA A 9 9.88 9.19 -6.16
C ALA A 9 8.71 9.71 -5.29
N THR A 10 7.48 9.67 -5.78
CA THR A 10 6.30 10.07 -4.99
C THR A 10 6.03 9.12 -3.83
N LEU A 11 6.17 7.81 -4.04
CA LEU A 11 6.02 6.82 -2.99
C LEU A 11 7.22 6.78 -2.02
N SER A 12 8.43 7.12 -2.48
CA SER A 12 9.62 7.29 -1.62
C SER A 12 9.50 8.54 -0.73
N ALA A 13 8.95 9.64 -1.23
CA ALA A 13 8.70 10.85 -0.44
C ALA A 13 7.73 10.59 0.70
N LEU A 14 6.73 9.72 0.49
CA LEU A 14 5.83 9.24 1.54
C LEU A 14 6.56 8.56 2.71
N ALA A 15 7.59 7.77 2.42
CA ALA A 15 8.33 7.02 3.44
C ALA A 15 9.35 7.88 4.18
N ILE A 16 10.07 8.75 3.49
CA ILE A 16 11.14 9.59 4.07
C ILE A 16 10.57 10.63 5.05
N SER A 17 9.41 11.21 4.73
CA SER A 17 8.78 12.21 5.61
C SER A 17 8.21 11.61 6.90
N ALA A 18 7.84 10.32 6.90
CA ALA A 18 7.34 9.64 8.11
C ALA A 18 8.46 9.33 9.11
N CYS A 19 9.70 9.10 8.66
CA CYS A 19 10.83 8.70 9.52
C CYS A 19 11.74 9.85 9.94
N ALA A 20 11.86 10.93 9.13
CA ALA A 20 12.80 12.02 9.40
C ALA A 20 12.47 12.88 10.65
N ARG A 21 11.32 12.69 11.28
CA ARG A 21 10.89 13.44 12.48
C ARG A 21 11.10 12.70 13.81
N HIS A 22 11.67 11.50 13.77
CA HIS A 22 11.93 10.70 15.00
C HIS A 22 13.29 10.98 15.66
N ALA A 23 14.15 11.79 15.05
CA ALA A 23 15.52 12.01 15.53
C ALA A 23 15.69 13.25 16.43
N GLY A 24 14.63 13.86 16.94
CA GLY A 24 14.75 15.09 17.68
C GLY A 24 13.65 15.36 18.71
N ALA A 25 13.54 14.54 19.75
CA ALA A 25 12.91 14.96 21.01
C ALA A 25 13.54 14.17 22.15
N ALA A 26 14.45 14.82 22.84
CA ALA A 26 14.91 14.39 24.17
C ALA A 26 13.81 14.72 25.20
N ASP A 27 13.69 13.84 26.17
CA ASP A 27 12.76 13.81 27.27
C ASP A 27 12.46 15.15 27.95
N ASP A 28 11.17 15.46 28.14
CA ASP A 28 10.70 16.19 29.30
C ASP A 28 9.44 15.51 29.86
N HIS A 29 9.60 14.84 31.01
CA HIS A 29 8.54 14.24 31.77
C HIS A 29 7.89 15.31 32.64
N SER A 30 6.92 16.05 32.13
CA SER A 30 5.95 16.78 32.95
C SER A 30 4.55 16.35 32.56
N GLY A 31 3.87 15.65 33.46
CA GLY A 31 2.50 15.18 33.27
C GLY A 31 1.55 16.34 32.97
N HIS A 32 1.04 16.40 31.79
CA HIS A 32 -0.07 17.27 31.42
C HIS A 32 -1.28 16.41 31.05
N ASP A 33 -2.27 16.50 31.91
CA ASP A 33 -3.65 16.10 31.63
C ASP A 33 -4.14 16.93 30.45
N THR A 34 -4.02 16.38 29.23
CA THR A 34 -4.51 17.05 28.03
C THR A 34 -6.00 16.80 27.89
N SER A 35 -6.80 17.88 27.96
CA SER A 35 -8.23 17.80 27.72
C SER A 35 -8.52 17.19 26.32
N PRO A 36 -9.65 16.47 26.12
CA PRO A 36 -10.02 15.89 24.83
C PRO A 36 -10.00 16.88 23.66
N ALA A 37 -10.28 18.16 23.93
CA ALA A 37 -10.23 19.24 22.94
C ALA A 37 -8.80 19.57 22.47
N MET A 38 -7.81 19.56 23.39
CA MET A 38 -6.41 19.78 23.02
C MET A 38 -5.82 18.60 22.25
N ALA A 39 -6.21 17.38 22.60
CA ALA A 39 -5.82 16.19 21.84
C ALA A 39 -6.40 16.21 20.42
N ALA A 40 -7.68 16.60 20.27
CA ALA A 40 -8.31 16.76 18.96
C ALA A 40 -7.65 17.84 18.10
N ALA A 41 -7.32 19.00 18.68
CA ALA A 41 -6.63 20.09 17.99
C ALA A 41 -5.21 19.70 17.56
N SER A 42 -4.47 18.97 18.40
CA SER A 42 -3.13 18.49 18.06
C SER A 42 -3.16 17.43 16.95
N ASN A 43 -4.19 16.59 16.91
CA ASN A 43 -4.39 15.59 15.85
C ASN A 43 -4.74 16.27 14.52
N ALA A 44 -5.64 17.25 14.51
CA ALA A 44 -6.00 18.02 13.32
C ALA A 44 -4.79 18.75 12.71
N ASN A 45 -3.92 19.32 13.55
CA ASN A 45 -2.69 19.97 13.08
C ASN A 45 -1.70 18.95 12.49
N ARG A 46 -1.56 17.78 13.10
CA ARG A 46 -0.71 16.69 12.55
C ARG A 46 -1.24 16.18 11.23
N ASP A 47 -2.54 16.00 11.08
CA ASP A 47 -3.16 15.54 9.83
C ASP A 47 -2.97 16.57 8.70
N SER A 48 -3.11 17.87 8.98
CA SER A 48 -2.85 18.91 8.01
C SER A 48 -1.39 18.95 7.53
N VAL A 49 -0.42 18.76 8.42
CA VAL A 49 1.00 18.66 8.08
C VAL A 49 1.30 17.45 7.21
N ARG A 50 0.69 16.29 7.51
CA ARG A 50 0.85 15.06 6.71
C ARG A 50 0.22 15.21 5.33
N GLN A 51 -0.94 15.85 5.25
CA GLN A 51 -1.59 16.12 3.97
C GLN A 51 -0.74 17.04 3.10
N ALA A 52 -0.15 18.08 3.69
CA ALA A 52 0.79 18.96 2.99
C ALA A 52 2.06 18.22 2.53
N ALA A 53 2.44 17.13 3.22
CA ALA A 53 3.57 16.28 2.82
C ALA A 53 3.19 15.19 1.81
N GLY A 54 1.93 15.11 1.34
CA GLY A 54 1.46 14.08 0.42
C GLY A 54 1.33 12.69 1.07
N LEU A 55 1.22 12.60 2.41
CA LEU A 55 1.08 11.33 3.11
C LEU A 55 -0.39 10.91 3.24
N PRO A 56 -0.74 9.61 3.15
CA PRO A 56 -2.04 9.14 3.56
C PRO A 56 -2.26 9.43 5.04
N ALA A 57 -3.51 9.53 5.49
CA ALA A 57 -3.81 9.59 6.91
C ALA A 57 -3.32 8.33 7.63
N GLY A 58 -2.87 8.45 8.87
CA GLY A 58 -2.68 7.30 9.75
C GLY A 58 -4.01 6.59 10.03
N GLU A 59 -3.95 5.39 10.58
CA GLU A 59 -5.14 4.56 10.80
C GLU A 59 -6.22 5.25 11.64
N ALA A 60 -5.83 6.00 12.67
CA ALA A 60 -6.76 6.70 13.55
C ALA A 60 -7.63 7.74 12.81
N ASP A 61 -7.07 8.39 11.79
CA ASP A 61 -7.69 9.50 11.08
C ASP A 61 -8.23 9.09 9.70
N ALA A 62 -7.89 7.89 9.23
CA ALA A 62 -8.16 7.44 7.86
C ALA A 62 -9.64 7.52 7.47
N LYS A 63 -10.54 7.04 8.33
CA LYS A 63 -11.98 7.07 8.08
C LYS A 63 -12.53 8.49 7.96
N SER A 64 -12.09 9.38 8.86
CA SER A 64 -12.50 10.78 8.85
C SER A 64 -12.01 11.52 7.61
N ARG A 65 -10.75 11.30 7.23
CA ARG A 65 -10.14 11.93 6.06
C ARG A 65 -10.76 11.42 4.76
N LEU A 66 -10.99 10.10 4.67
CA LEU A 66 -11.65 9.50 3.52
C LEU A 66 -13.07 10.06 3.31
N GLY A 67 -13.85 10.29 4.40
CA GLY A 67 -15.17 10.89 4.34
C GLY A 67 -15.19 12.37 3.91
N LYS A 68 -14.04 13.04 3.92
CA LYS A 68 -13.86 14.44 3.47
C LYS A 68 -13.15 14.54 2.12
N SER A 69 -12.81 13.43 1.50
CA SER A 69 -12.12 13.44 0.22
C SER A 69 -12.97 14.07 -0.86
N PRO A 70 -12.43 15.00 -1.69
CA PRO A 70 -13.15 15.57 -2.82
C PRO A 70 -13.13 14.66 -4.06
N ARG A 71 -12.40 13.54 -4.02
CA ARG A 71 -12.23 12.63 -5.15
C ARG A 71 -13.37 11.65 -5.26
N HIS A 72 -13.71 11.27 -6.48
CA HIS A 72 -14.68 10.21 -6.71
C HIS A 72 -14.07 8.86 -6.36
N GLY A 73 -14.71 8.14 -5.46
CA GLY A 73 -14.38 6.76 -5.12
C GLY A 73 -15.64 5.90 -5.12
N GLU A 74 -15.54 4.70 -5.68
CA GLU A 74 -16.68 3.80 -5.80
C GLU A 74 -16.31 2.34 -5.59
N TRP A 75 -17.30 1.54 -5.19
CA TRP A 75 -17.20 0.09 -5.15
C TRP A 75 -17.60 -0.50 -6.49
N VAL A 76 -16.76 -1.39 -7.00
CA VAL A 76 -17.02 -2.13 -8.24
C VAL A 76 -16.94 -3.64 -8.00
N MET A 77 -17.58 -4.42 -8.86
CA MET A 77 -17.42 -5.87 -8.92
C MET A 77 -16.63 -6.21 -10.16
N VAL A 78 -15.39 -6.65 -9.97
CA VAL A 78 -14.48 -7.05 -11.03
C VAL A 78 -14.71 -8.53 -11.35
N LYS A 79 -14.99 -8.87 -12.60
CA LYS A 79 -15.17 -10.27 -13.02
C LYS A 79 -13.84 -11.02 -13.08
N VAL A 80 -13.83 -12.25 -12.55
CA VAL A 80 -12.67 -13.16 -12.50
C VAL A 80 -13.13 -14.54 -12.96
N GLY A 81 -13.17 -14.77 -14.28
CA GLY A 81 -13.77 -15.98 -14.86
C GLY A 81 -15.27 -16.07 -14.52
N SER A 82 -15.69 -17.12 -13.82
CA SER A 82 -17.05 -17.31 -13.30
C SER A 82 -17.33 -16.53 -12.01
N ASP A 83 -16.28 -16.10 -11.32
CA ASP A 83 -16.34 -15.43 -10.03
C ASP A 83 -16.26 -13.91 -10.18
N SER A 84 -16.21 -13.21 -9.07
CA SER A 84 -15.95 -11.77 -9.04
C SER A 84 -15.31 -11.36 -7.72
N VAL A 85 -14.42 -10.37 -7.78
CA VAL A 85 -13.81 -9.73 -6.63
C VAL A 85 -14.34 -8.29 -6.51
N ARG A 86 -14.74 -7.91 -5.31
CA ARG A 86 -15.12 -6.54 -4.99
C ARG A 86 -13.88 -5.67 -4.90
N ALA A 87 -13.91 -4.46 -5.44
CA ALA A 87 -12.78 -3.54 -5.38
C ALA A 87 -13.22 -2.11 -5.10
N TRP A 88 -12.39 -1.34 -4.41
CA TRP A 88 -12.53 0.09 -4.25
C TRP A 88 -11.69 0.80 -5.30
N VAL A 89 -12.31 1.63 -6.14
CA VAL A 89 -11.62 2.42 -7.16
C VAL A 89 -11.71 3.89 -6.78
N VAL A 90 -10.59 4.62 -6.93
CA VAL A 90 -10.55 6.07 -6.74
C VAL A 90 -9.93 6.73 -7.97
N TYR A 91 -10.54 7.80 -8.43
CA TYR A 91 -10.16 8.49 -9.65
C TYR A 91 -9.42 9.79 -9.34
N PRO A 92 -8.31 10.08 -10.03
CA PRO A 92 -7.61 11.35 -9.90
C PRO A 92 -8.38 12.50 -10.56
N GLN A 93 -8.14 13.71 -10.08
CA GLN A 93 -8.67 14.93 -10.71
C GLN A 93 -7.66 15.49 -11.72
N VAL A 94 -7.48 14.77 -12.84
CA VAL A 94 -6.54 15.14 -13.92
C VAL A 94 -7.25 15.25 -15.26
N SER A 95 -6.71 16.03 -16.19
CA SER A 95 -7.33 16.27 -17.50
C SER A 95 -6.96 15.24 -18.57
N GLY A 96 -6.04 14.32 -18.28
CA GLY A 96 -5.54 13.31 -19.22
C GLY A 96 -5.78 11.88 -18.73
N LYS A 97 -5.22 10.93 -19.45
CA LYS A 97 -5.17 9.54 -18.97
C LYS A 97 -4.19 9.42 -17.80
N ALA A 98 -4.59 8.66 -16.80
CA ALA A 98 -3.82 8.41 -15.60
C ALA A 98 -3.28 6.97 -15.56
N PRO A 99 -2.06 6.76 -15.07
CA PRO A 99 -1.54 5.42 -14.81
C PRO A 99 -2.31 4.75 -13.68
N VAL A 100 -2.35 3.40 -13.71
CA VAL A 100 -3.07 2.59 -12.74
C VAL A 100 -2.14 2.10 -11.63
N VAL A 101 -2.62 2.10 -10.38
CA VAL A 101 -1.96 1.44 -9.25
C VAL A 101 -2.93 0.49 -8.57
N VAL A 102 -2.53 -0.78 -8.48
CA VAL A 102 -3.23 -1.79 -7.66
C VAL A 102 -2.72 -1.69 -6.23
N VAL A 103 -3.64 -1.61 -5.26
CA VAL A 103 -3.32 -1.45 -3.83
C VAL A 103 -3.69 -2.73 -3.09
N VAL A 104 -2.70 -3.42 -2.52
CA VAL A 104 -2.91 -4.68 -1.81
C VAL A 104 -2.95 -4.45 -0.31
N HIS A 105 -4.05 -4.83 0.30
CA HIS A 105 -4.32 -4.61 1.72
C HIS A 105 -3.47 -5.49 2.65
N GLU A 106 -3.45 -5.13 3.93
CA GLU A 106 -2.82 -5.91 5.01
C GLU A 106 -3.64 -7.17 5.37
N ILE A 107 -3.22 -7.92 6.37
CA ILE A 107 -3.95 -9.08 6.92
C ILE A 107 -5.36 -8.72 7.42
N PHE A 108 -5.67 -7.44 7.60
CA PHE A 108 -6.95 -6.95 8.10
C PHE A 108 -8.04 -6.82 7.01
N GLY A 109 -7.72 -7.06 5.73
CA GLY A 109 -8.63 -6.80 4.63
C GLY A 109 -8.68 -5.32 4.21
N LEU A 110 -9.71 -4.94 3.47
CA LEU A 110 -9.85 -3.61 2.86
C LEU A 110 -10.41 -2.57 3.85
N THR A 111 -9.61 -2.21 4.84
CA THR A 111 -9.94 -1.21 5.87
C THR A 111 -10.06 0.21 5.31
N SER A 112 -10.59 1.14 6.12
CA SER A 112 -10.62 2.57 5.80
C SER A 112 -9.23 3.14 5.54
N TRP A 113 -8.19 2.61 6.22
CA TRP A 113 -6.81 3.02 5.99
C TRP A 113 -6.33 2.68 4.58
N ILE A 114 -6.54 1.46 4.10
CA ILE A 114 -6.16 1.05 2.72
C ILE A 114 -6.93 1.87 1.68
N ARG A 115 -8.24 2.12 1.90
CA ARG A 115 -9.02 3.01 1.02
C ARG A 115 -8.49 4.45 1.05
N GLY A 116 -8.01 4.92 2.21
CA GLY A 116 -7.34 6.21 2.35
C GLY A 116 -6.00 6.28 1.61
N VAL A 117 -5.24 5.17 1.56
CA VAL A 117 -4.04 5.06 0.70
C VAL A 117 -4.40 5.16 -0.78
N ALA A 118 -5.44 4.45 -1.22
CA ALA A 118 -5.93 4.55 -2.59
C ALA A 118 -6.39 5.99 -2.93
N ASP A 119 -7.04 6.67 -1.99
CA ASP A 119 -7.42 8.07 -2.14
C ASP A 119 -6.21 9.01 -2.24
N GLN A 120 -5.14 8.77 -1.47
CA GLN A 120 -3.90 9.54 -1.59
C GLN A 120 -3.22 9.31 -2.95
N LEU A 121 -3.14 8.08 -3.42
CA LEU A 121 -2.60 7.78 -4.75
C LEU A 121 -3.40 8.49 -5.85
N ALA A 122 -4.70 8.60 -5.70
CA ALA A 122 -5.52 9.37 -6.63
C ALA A 122 -5.26 10.88 -6.52
N ALA A 123 -4.95 11.41 -5.32
CA ALA A 123 -4.46 12.78 -5.18
C ALA A 123 -3.14 13.01 -5.93
N ASP A 124 -2.29 11.98 -5.99
CA ASP A 124 -0.99 12.00 -6.66
C ASP A 124 -1.09 11.74 -8.18
N GLY A 125 -2.33 11.63 -8.71
CA GLY A 125 -2.59 11.53 -10.15
C GLY A 125 -2.75 10.12 -10.71
N PHE A 126 -2.91 9.09 -9.87
CA PHE A 126 -3.12 7.71 -10.30
C PHE A 126 -4.59 7.29 -10.24
N ILE A 127 -5.04 6.43 -11.14
CA ILE A 127 -6.24 5.63 -10.88
C ILE A 127 -5.83 4.52 -9.90
N ALA A 128 -6.37 4.55 -8.69
CA ALA A 128 -6.06 3.54 -7.68
C ALA A 128 -7.19 2.52 -7.57
N ILE A 129 -6.86 1.23 -7.64
CA ILE A 129 -7.81 0.14 -7.43
C ILE A 129 -7.31 -0.77 -6.31
N ALA A 130 -8.16 -0.95 -5.29
CA ALA A 130 -7.87 -1.79 -4.13
C ALA A 130 -8.87 -2.97 -4.11
N PRO A 131 -8.49 -4.17 -4.59
CA PRO A 131 -9.34 -5.35 -4.51
C PRO A 131 -9.51 -5.82 -3.06
N ASP A 132 -10.73 -6.20 -2.70
CA ASP A 132 -11.05 -6.86 -1.44
C ASP A 132 -10.85 -8.36 -1.59
N LEU A 133 -9.64 -8.83 -1.30
CA LEU A 133 -9.24 -10.23 -1.45
C LEU A 133 -9.95 -11.18 -0.45
N LEU A 134 -10.77 -10.63 0.45
CA LEU A 134 -11.69 -11.37 1.32
C LEU A 134 -13.11 -11.46 0.76
N THR A 135 -13.34 -11.02 -0.47
CA THR A 135 -14.65 -11.13 -1.14
C THR A 135 -15.18 -12.57 -1.09
N GLY A 136 -16.43 -12.73 -0.67
CA GLY A 136 -17.08 -14.04 -0.52
C GLY A 136 -16.68 -14.83 0.74
N LYS A 137 -15.65 -14.39 1.47
CA LYS A 137 -15.22 -15.00 2.74
C LYS A 137 -15.66 -14.20 3.98
N ILE A 138 -16.00 -12.94 3.78
CA ILE A 138 -16.46 -12.04 4.84
C ILE A 138 -17.64 -11.21 4.31
N ALA A 139 -18.52 -10.78 5.19
CA ALA A 139 -19.64 -9.91 4.81
C ALA A 139 -19.14 -8.56 4.29
N PRO A 140 -19.78 -7.96 3.27
CA PRO A 140 -19.38 -6.64 2.78
C PRO A 140 -19.73 -5.54 3.79
N ASN A 141 -19.02 -4.40 3.69
CA ASN A 141 -19.28 -3.17 4.47
C ASN A 141 -19.10 -3.30 5.98
N LEU A 142 -18.29 -4.24 6.45
CA LEU A 142 -17.92 -4.32 7.85
C LEU A 142 -17.09 -3.09 8.27
N ASP A 143 -17.19 -2.73 9.53
CA ASP A 143 -16.32 -1.72 10.12
C ASP A 143 -14.87 -2.23 10.30
N ASP A 144 -13.93 -1.31 10.46
CA ASP A 144 -12.51 -1.65 10.55
C ASP A 144 -12.17 -2.52 11.77
N SER A 145 -12.93 -2.41 12.86
CA SER A 145 -12.70 -3.23 14.07
C SER A 145 -13.06 -4.69 13.82
N THR A 146 -14.19 -4.93 13.16
CA THR A 146 -14.63 -6.27 12.76
C THR A 146 -13.69 -6.88 11.72
N LEU A 147 -13.26 -6.10 10.72
CA LEU A 147 -12.26 -6.53 9.73
C LEU A 147 -10.95 -6.95 10.41
N LYS A 148 -10.45 -6.18 11.36
CA LYS A 148 -9.23 -6.50 12.12
C LYS A 148 -9.36 -7.76 12.96
N ALA A 149 -10.55 -8.00 13.53
CA ALA A 149 -10.80 -9.19 14.34
C ALA A 149 -10.86 -10.47 13.49
N GLN A 150 -11.45 -10.41 12.29
CA GLN A 150 -11.72 -11.59 11.46
C GLN A 150 -10.71 -11.79 10.34
N GLY A 151 -10.18 -10.71 9.78
CA GLY A 151 -9.29 -10.71 8.61
C GLY A 151 -8.09 -11.64 8.72
N PRO A 152 -7.29 -11.59 9.82
CA PRO A 152 -6.07 -12.40 9.92
C PRO A 152 -6.29 -13.91 9.75
N ALA A 153 -7.36 -14.45 10.32
CA ALA A 153 -7.71 -15.86 10.18
C ALA A 153 -8.08 -16.22 8.74
N LEU A 154 -8.85 -15.34 8.06
CA LEU A 154 -9.31 -15.56 6.70
C LEU A 154 -8.17 -15.42 5.67
N ILE A 155 -7.28 -14.44 5.85
CA ILE A 155 -6.10 -14.25 4.99
C ILE A 155 -5.24 -15.51 4.94
N SER A 156 -5.08 -16.21 6.07
CA SER A 156 -4.28 -17.43 6.13
C SER A 156 -4.86 -18.59 5.30
N THR A 157 -6.12 -18.50 4.88
CA THR A 157 -6.82 -19.50 4.06
C THR A 157 -6.84 -19.18 2.57
N LEU A 158 -6.28 -18.04 2.15
CA LEU A 158 -6.28 -17.64 0.75
C LEU A 158 -5.28 -18.49 -0.04
N ASP A 159 -5.74 -18.97 -1.20
CA ASP A 159 -4.89 -19.60 -2.19
C ASP A 159 -4.07 -18.50 -2.90
N PRO A 160 -2.71 -18.56 -2.89
CA PRO A 160 -1.87 -17.57 -3.54
C PRO A 160 -2.15 -17.40 -5.05
N GLU A 161 -2.48 -18.47 -5.77
CA GLU A 161 -2.78 -18.39 -7.21
C GLU A 161 -4.11 -17.66 -7.47
N VAL A 162 -5.11 -17.88 -6.60
CA VAL A 162 -6.38 -17.13 -6.64
C VAL A 162 -6.13 -15.66 -6.37
N VAL A 163 -5.30 -15.34 -5.38
CA VAL A 163 -4.93 -13.95 -5.08
C VAL A 163 -4.27 -13.28 -6.28
N GLN A 164 -3.31 -13.92 -6.95
CA GLN A 164 -2.65 -13.34 -8.13
C GLN A 164 -3.63 -13.13 -9.28
N ARG A 165 -4.51 -14.10 -9.54
CA ARG A 165 -5.57 -13.98 -10.55
C ARG A 165 -6.52 -12.82 -10.27
N ASP A 166 -6.88 -12.59 -9.01
CA ASP A 166 -7.77 -11.49 -8.61
C ASP A 166 -7.07 -10.13 -8.78
N LEU A 167 -5.76 -10.05 -8.52
CA LEU A 167 -4.94 -8.86 -8.79
C LEU A 167 -4.83 -8.57 -10.28
N ASP A 168 -4.58 -9.58 -11.12
CA ASP A 168 -4.55 -9.44 -12.57
C ASP A 168 -5.88 -8.90 -13.10
N ALA A 169 -6.99 -9.46 -12.63
CA ALA A 169 -8.32 -9.01 -13.05
C ALA A 169 -8.61 -7.56 -12.62
N ALA A 170 -8.20 -7.18 -11.40
CA ALA A 170 -8.32 -5.80 -10.92
C ALA A 170 -7.48 -4.82 -11.76
N ALA A 171 -6.24 -5.19 -12.11
CA ALA A 171 -5.37 -4.41 -12.98
C ALA A 171 -5.99 -4.24 -14.38
N GLN A 172 -6.47 -5.34 -14.97
CA GLN A 172 -7.11 -5.33 -16.29
C GLN A 172 -8.38 -4.46 -16.30
N TYR A 173 -9.22 -4.60 -15.27
CA TYR A 173 -10.42 -3.77 -15.11
C TYR A 173 -10.05 -2.29 -15.10
N ALA A 174 -9.11 -1.88 -14.24
CA ALA A 174 -8.74 -0.49 -14.12
C ALA A 174 -8.06 0.06 -15.38
N MET A 175 -7.21 -0.72 -16.05
CA MET A 175 -6.61 -0.34 -17.34
C MET A 175 -7.60 -0.26 -18.51
N ALA A 176 -8.76 -0.91 -18.41
CA ALA A 176 -9.82 -0.82 -19.40
C ALA A 176 -10.68 0.45 -19.27
N LEU A 177 -10.59 1.18 -18.17
CA LEU A 177 -11.30 2.44 -17.97
C LEU A 177 -10.87 3.47 -19.03
N PRO A 178 -11.81 4.29 -19.56
CA PRO A 178 -11.50 5.26 -20.61
C PRO A 178 -10.41 6.27 -20.23
N ALA A 179 -10.34 6.63 -18.93
CA ALA A 179 -9.38 7.56 -18.36
C ALA A 179 -8.03 6.91 -18.01
N ALA A 180 -7.86 5.61 -18.21
CA ALA A 180 -6.66 4.89 -17.80
C ALA A 180 -5.61 4.81 -18.93
N GLU A 181 -4.33 4.85 -18.52
CA GLU A 181 -3.25 4.31 -19.31
C GLU A 181 -3.30 2.77 -19.26
N ARG A 182 -2.75 2.11 -20.30
CA ARG A 182 -2.70 0.64 -20.35
C ARG A 182 -1.42 0.08 -19.72
N LYS A 183 -1.10 0.61 -18.54
CA LYS A 183 0.01 0.20 -17.71
C LYS A 183 -0.37 0.35 -16.23
N TYR A 184 0.17 -0.55 -15.41
CA TYR A 184 -0.08 -0.49 -13.98
C TYR A 184 1.20 -0.75 -13.17
N GLY A 185 1.18 -0.25 -11.94
CA GLY A 185 2.07 -0.65 -10.86
C GLY A 185 1.26 -1.29 -9.73
N ILE A 186 1.97 -1.85 -8.76
CA ILE A 186 1.36 -2.44 -7.57
C ILE A 186 2.04 -1.91 -6.31
N VAL A 187 1.26 -1.67 -5.27
CA VAL A 187 1.76 -1.35 -3.93
C VAL A 187 1.03 -2.20 -2.90
N GLY A 188 1.76 -2.72 -1.93
CA GLY A 188 1.14 -3.50 -0.87
C GLY A 188 1.82 -3.34 0.48
N PHE A 189 1.09 -3.71 1.52
CA PHE A 189 1.44 -3.45 2.91
C PHE A 189 1.39 -4.73 3.73
N CYS A 190 2.38 -5.00 4.58
CA CYS A 190 2.44 -6.19 5.43
C CYS A 190 2.37 -7.49 4.60
N TRP A 191 1.37 -8.32 4.79
CA TRP A 191 1.07 -9.46 3.93
C TRP A 191 0.92 -9.03 2.47
N GLY A 192 0.14 -7.99 2.21
CA GLY A 192 -0.02 -7.42 0.88
C GLY A 192 1.29 -6.89 0.27
N GLY A 193 2.26 -6.47 1.09
CA GLY A 193 3.60 -6.15 0.63
C GLY A 193 4.31 -7.37 0.05
N GLY A 194 4.23 -8.51 0.73
CA GLY A 194 4.75 -9.77 0.21
C GLY A 194 4.02 -10.23 -1.05
N VAL A 195 2.69 -10.07 -1.07
CA VAL A 195 1.86 -10.38 -2.25
C VAL A 195 2.25 -9.51 -3.46
N SER A 196 2.49 -8.21 -3.24
CA SER A 196 2.90 -7.29 -4.31
C SER A 196 4.29 -7.64 -4.86
N PHE A 197 5.19 -8.10 -4.01
CA PHE A 197 6.50 -8.57 -4.46
C PHE A 197 6.37 -9.88 -5.25
N ALA A 198 5.56 -10.82 -4.77
CA ALA A 198 5.29 -12.06 -5.50
C ALA A 198 4.55 -11.83 -6.81
N HIS A 199 3.75 -10.74 -6.91
CA HIS A 199 3.07 -10.36 -8.13
C HIS A 199 4.04 -10.00 -9.26
N ASP A 200 5.18 -9.38 -8.96
CA ASP A 200 6.21 -9.14 -9.98
C ASP A 200 6.74 -10.46 -10.55
N ALA A 201 7.00 -11.45 -9.70
CA ALA A 201 7.41 -12.77 -10.18
C ALA A 201 6.30 -13.50 -10.96
N HIS A 202 5.03 -13.25 -10.65
CA HIS A 202 3.87 -13.77 -11.36
C HIS A 202 3.65 -13.06 -12.71
N ALA A 203 3.69 -11.71 -12.72
CA ALA A 203 3.53 -10.90 -13.94
C ALA A 203 4.69 -11.09 -14.94
N GLY A 204 5.86 -11.44 -14.44
CA GLY A 204 7.05 -11.74 -15.22
C GLY A 204 7.40 -10.61 -16.20
N THR A 205 7.51 -10.95 -17.48
CA THR A 205 7.87 -9.99 -18.55
C THR A 205 6.68 -9.23 -19.14
N SER A 206 5.53 -9.17 -18.45
CA SER A 206 4.35 -8.45 -18.92
C SER A 206 4.69 -6.98 -19.26
N PRO A 207 4.46 -6.51 -20.50
CA PRO A 207 4.76 -5.14 -20.88
C PRO A 207 3.83 -4.11 -20.23
N GLN A 208 2.76 -4.56 -19.61
CA GLN A 208 1.79 -3.71 -18.92
C GLN A 208 2.18 -3.46 -17.46
N PHE A 209 2.96 -4.37 -16.86
CA PHE A 209 3.42 -4.24 -15.47
C PHE A 209 4.68 -3.37 -15.42
N GLY A 210 4.66 -2.32 -14.58
CA GLY A 210 5.69 -1.29 -14.56
C GLY A 210 6.60 -1.29 -13.34
N ALA A 211 6.07 -1.57 -12.15
CA ALA A 211 6.83 -1.55 -10.91
C ALA A 211 6.05 -2.16 -9.74
N ALA A 212 6.78 -2.67 -8.73
CA ALA A 212 6.23 -3.04 -7.42
C ALA A 212 6.78 -2.16 -6.31
N VAL A 213 5.91 -1.77 -5.36
CA VAL A 213 6.30 -1.12 -4.11
C VAL A 213 5.87 -1.98 -2.94
N VAL A 214 6.82 -2.28 -2.07
CA VAL A 214 6.69 -3.27 -1.00
C VAL A 214 6.91 -2.59 0.35
N TYR A 215 5.84 -2.36 1.09
CA TYR A 215 5.94 -1.88 2.46
C TYR A 215 5.96 -3.05 3.43
N TYR A 216 7.05 -3.21 4.15
CA TYR A 216 7.26 -4.22 5.21
C TYR A 216 6.71 -5.62 4.89
N GLY A 217 6.86 -6.04 3.63
CA GLY A 217 6.48 -7.36 3.13
C GLY A 217 7.67 -8.32 3.01
N VAL A 218 7.39 -9.62 3.11
CA VAL A 218 8.41 -10.66 2.86
C VAL A 218 8.73 -10.76 1.37
N PRO A 219 9.97 -11.06 0.97
CA PRO A 219 10.29 -11.33 -0.41
C PRO A 219 9.66 -12.65 -0.89
N PRO A 220 9.55 -12.85 -2.22
CA PRO A 220 9.26 -14.16 -2.81
C PRO A 220 10.27 -15.21 -2.37
N LYS A 221 9.91 -16.48 -2.49
CA LYS A 221 10.84 -17.57 -2.25
C LYS A 221 12.02 -17.50 -3.23
N PRO A 222 13.21 -18.00 -2.84
CA PRO A 222 14.41 -17.91 -3.67
C PRO A 222 14.22 -18.44 -5.11
N GLU A 223 13.44 -19.50 -5.28
CA GLU A 223 13.13 -20.10 -6.57
C GLU A 223 12.25 -19.23 -7.48
N GLN A 224 11.59 -18.23 -6.93
CA GLN A 224 10.73 -17.29 -7.66
C GLN A 224 11.48 -16.00 -8.07
N LEU A 225 12.59 -15.67 -7.41
CA LEU A 225 13.35 -14.45 -7.68
C LEU A 225 13.83 -14.30 -9.15
N PRO A 226 14.18 -15.36 -9.88
CA PRO A 226 14.52 -15.25 -11.30
C PRO A 226 13.39 -14.67 -12.18
N ASN A 227 12.14 -14.79 -11.74
CA ASN A 227 10.96 -14.30 -12.45
C ASN A 227 10.60 -12.84 -12.14
N VAL A 228 11.27 -12.22 -11.17
CA VAL A 228 11.14 -10.77 -10.88
C VAL A 228 11.79 -9.99 -12.02
N HIS A 229 11.04 -9.16 -12.72
CA HIS A 229 11.52 -8.44 -13.91
C HIS A 229 11.33 -6.93 -13.82
N ALA A 230 10.26 -6.46 -13.21
CA ALA A 230 10.02 -5.04 -13.04
C ALA A 230 10.87 -4.46 -11.90
N PRO A 231 11.12 -3.14 -11.87
CA PRO A 231 11.74 -2.51 -10.73
C PRO A 231 10.93 -2.66 -9.44
N VAL A 232 11.60 -3.01 -8.35
CA VAL A 232 11.00 -3.14 -7.02
C VAL A 232 11.59 -2.08 -6.08
N LEU A 233 10.71 -1.40 -5.33
CA LEU A 233 11.08 -0.55 -4.20
C LEU A 233 10.61 -1.20 -2.89
N GLY A 234 11.55 -1.56 -2.03
CA GLY A 234 11.29 -2.10 -0.70
C GLY A 234 11.45 -1.06 0.42
N LEU A 235 10.46 -0.94 1.32
CA LEU A 235 10.42 0.03 2.42
C LEU A 235 10.16 -0.71 3.73
N TYR A 236 11.17 -0.76 4.61
CA TYR A 236 11.21 -1.68 5.74
C TYR A 236 11.47 -0.96 7.07
N GLY A 237 10.87 -1.47 8.14
CA GLY A 237 11.14 -0.98 9.49
C GLY A 237 12.38 -1.63 10.10
N GLY A 238 13.29 -0.83 10.65
CA GLY A 238 14.55 -1.33 11.24
C GLY A 238 14.36 -2.15 12.51
N THR A 239 13.24 -1.98 13.23
CA THR A 239 12.90 -2.80 14.40
C THR A 239 12.07 -4.04 14.05
N ASP A 240 11.61 -4.20 12.80
CA ASP A 240 10.97 -5.41 12.29
C ASP A 240 12.04 -6.42 11.85
N ALA A 241 12.72 -7.04 12.82
CA ALA A 241 13.84 -7.96 12.57
C ALA A 241 13.44 -9.12 11.64
N ARG A 242 12.20 -9.61 11.74
CA ARG A 242 11.69 -10.71 10.92
C ARG A 242 11.76 -10.39 9.42
N ILE A 243 11.47 -9.16 9.04
CA ILE A 243 11.51 -8.71 7.64
C ILE A 243 12.89 -8.14 7.29
N ALA A 244 13.45 -7.25 8.13
CA ALA A 244 14.71 -6.57 7.85
C ALA A 244 15.88 -7.53 7.58
N LEU A 245 15.90 -8.69 8.26
CA LEU A 245 16.92 -9.73 8.06
C LEU A 245 16.84 -10.41 6.68
N THR A 246 15.72 -10.33 5.98
CA THR A 246 15.59 -10.91 4.62
C THR A 246 16.15 -10.00 3.53
N VAL A 247 16.25 -8.69 3.80
CA VAL A 247 16.57 -7.67 2.80
C VAL A 247 17.97 -7.86 2.19
N PRO A 248 19.06 -8.07 2.94
CA PRO A 248 20.39 -8.22 2.37
C PRO A 248 20.53 -9.43 1.44
N GLY A 249 19.91 -10.56 1.81
CA GLY A 249 19.90 -11.77 0.98
C GLY A 249 19.13 -11.58 -0.32
N THR A 250 17.96 -10.92 -0.24
CA THR A 250 17.14 -10.59 -1.40
C THR A 250 17.86 -9.63 -2.34
N ASP A 251 18.49 -8.57 -1.80
CA ASP A 251 19.29 -7.60 -2.58
C ASP A 251 20.41 -8.30 -3.35
N SER A 252 21.19 -9.12 -2.65
CA SER A 252 22.29 -9.88 -3.25
C SER A 252 21.80 -10.79 -4.38
N ALA A 253 20.69 -11.50 -4.17
CA ALA A 253 20.13 -12.42 -5.16
C ALA A 253 19.62 -11.69 -6.40
N LEU A 254 18.84 -10.62 -6.23
CA LEU A 254 18.29 -9.84 -7.34
C LEU A 254 19.39 -9.09 -8.11
N LYS A 255 20.40 -8.58 -7.42
CA LYS A 255 21.57 -7.95 -8.03
C LYS A 255 22.37 -8.95 -8.89
N ALA A 256 22.55 -10.18 -8.40
CA ALA A 256 23.19 -11.24 -9.17
C ALA A 256 22.40 -11.62 -10.44
N LEU A 257 21.06 -11.46 -10.42
CA LEU A 257 20.17 -11.64 -11.56
C LEU A 257 20.07 -10.41 -12.47
N GLY A 258 20.78 -9.31 -12.17
CA GLY A 258 20.69 -8.06 -12.91
C GLY A 258 19.34 -7.34 -12.79
N ARG A 259 18.62 -7.56 -11.69
CA ARG A 259 17.30 -6.95 -11.43
C ARG A 259 17.43 -5.66 -10.65
N THR A 260 16.51 -4.73 -10.88
CA THR A 260 16.46 -3.46 -10.14
C THR A 260 15.67 -3.67 -8.85
N TYR A 261 16.39 -3.66 -7.74
CA TYR A 261 15.80 -3.66 -6.40
C TYR A 261 16.39 -2.52 -5.58
N GLU A 262 15.57 -1.51 -5.33
CA GLU A 262 15.93 -0.42 -4.42
C GLU A 262 15.24 -0.66 -3.07
N HIS A 263 15.93 -0.39 -1.97
CA HIS A 263 15.34 -0.57 -0.66
C HIS A 263 15.83 0.45 0.35
N THR A 264 14.98 0.71 1.35
CA THR A 264 15.31 1.53 2.51
C THR A 264 14.86 0.84 3.78
N ILE A 265 15.77 0.72 4.74
CA ILE A 265 15.46 0.28 6.11
C ILE A 265 15.47 1.52 6.99
N PHE A 266 14.33 1.86 7.58
CA PHE A 266 14.16 3.05 8.41
C PHE A 266 14.52 2.70 9.86
N PRO A 267 15.62 3.24 10.42
CA PRO A 267 16.01 2.99 11.81
C PRO A 267 14.88 3.40 12.77
N GLY A 268 14.61 2.56 13.77
CA GLY A 268 13.56 2.82 14.79
C GLY A 268 12.12 2.61 14.32
N ALA A 269 11.85 2.51 13.01
CA ALA A 269 10.52 2.23 12.53
C ALA A 269 10.14 0.75 12.77
N ALA A 270 8.90 0.52 13.21
CA ALA A 270 8.35 -0.82 13.42
C ALA A 270 7.59 -1.34 12.19
N HIS A 271 7.17 -2.61 12.24
CA HIS A 271 6.21 -3.15 11.28
C HIS A 271 4.94 -2.29 11.22
N GLY A 272 4.44 -1.97 10.03
CA GLY A 272 3.24 -1.16 9.86
C GLY A 272 3.46 0.35 10.09
N PHE A 273 4.68 0.85 10.05
CA PHE A 273 5.01 2.25 10.35
C PHE A 273 4.21 3.27 9.54
N LEU A 274 3.88 2.98 8.27
CA LEU A 274 3.07 3.91 7.47
C LEU A 274 1.62 3.98 7.96
N ARG A 275 1.07 2.89 8.48
CA ARG A 275 -0.26 2.86 9.06
C ARG A 275 -0.30 3.50 10.45
N ALA A 276 0.71 3.23 11.25
CA ALA A 276 0.76 3.65 12.65
C ALA A 276 0.94 5.16 12.84
N GLN A 277 1.73 5.83 12.02
CA GLN A 277 2.10 7.27 11.95
C GLN A 277 1.95 8.17 13.21
N THR A 278 1.16 7.78 14.18
CA THR A 278 0.83 8.55 15.41
C THR A 278 1.55 8.04 16.64
N GLN A 279 2.22 6.89 16.54
CA GLN A 279 2.89 6.27 17.69
C GLN A 279 4.40 6.47 17.54
N ALA A 280 4.86 7.58 18.04
CA ALA A 280 6.22 7.85 18.46
C ALA A 280 6.17 8.66 19.75
#